data_a2ed7772f2da26a1f4f4a3fce7a62f5e
#
_entry.id   a2ed7772f2da26a1f4f4a3fce7a62f5e
#
_cell.length_a   1.000
_cell.length_b   1.000
_cell.length_c   1.000
_cell.angle_alpha   90.00
_cell.angle_beta   90.00
_cell.angle_gamma   90.00
#
_symmetry.space_group_name_H-M   'P 1'
#
loop_
_entity.id
_entity.type
_entity.pdbx_description
1 polymer ?
#
loop_
_entity_poly.entity_id
_entity_poly.type
_entity_poly.pdbx_seq_one_letter_code
_entity_poly.pdbx_strand_id
1 'polypeptide(L)'
;MKFRKANPADLDSIEKIYDDIHAAEENGSQTTGWIRGVYPTRETARDSILRGDMFVLEDGEILGSAVINQILVDVYSGAPWKFDTESVCVLHTLVIAPQAAGRGYGRAFVAFYEQWAKEHDLPELRIDTNARNAAARALYRKLGYKEMAVVPTTFNGIPGVDLVLLEKNLNAFRPA
;
A
#
# COMPACT_ATOMS: atom_id res chain seq x y z
N MET A 1 17.87 2.70 8.44
CA MET A 1 16.44 2.49 8.02
C MET A 1 15.56 2.51 9.27
N LYS A 2 14.53 3.35 9.29
CA LYS A 2 13.58 3.54 10.39
C LYS A 2 12.17 3.69 9.83
N PHE A 3 11.18 3.10 10.51
CA PHE A 3 9.76 3.31 10.24
C PHE A 3 9.15 4.14 11.36
N ARG A 4 8.31 5.10 11.03
CA ARG A 4 7.60 5.93 12.01
C ARG A 4 6.32 6.51 11.40
N LYS A 5 5.42 6.98 12.27
CA LYS A 5 4.30 7.81 11.80
C LYS A 5 4.83 9.07 11.14
N ALA A 6 4.19 9.46 10.05
CA ALA A 6 4.45 10.73 9.39
C ALA A 6 3.90 11.89 10.24
N ASN A 7 4.50 13.05 10.08
CA ASN A 7 4.06 14.31 10.66
C ASN A 7 3.98 15.40 9.57
N PRO A 8 3.41 16.57 9.84
CA PRO A 8 3.23 17.62 8.82
C PRO A 8 4.51 18.08 8.11
N ALA A 9 5.69 17.96 8.75
CA ALA A 9 6.96 18.34 8.13
C ALA A 9 7.42 17.33 7.05
N ASP A 10 6.84 16.13 7.01
CA ASP A 10 7.16 15.10 6.02
C ASP A 10 6.38 15.29 4.71
N LEU A 11 5.37 16.15 4.69
CA LEU A 11 4.40 16.28 3.60
C LEU A 11 5.08 16.57 2.25
N ASP A 12 6.04 17.50 2.22
CA ASP A 12 6.74 17.86 0.98
C ASP A 12 7.59 16.71 0.43
N SER A 13 8.20 15.91 1.32
CA SER A 13 8.97 14.73 0.93
C SER A 13 8.08 13.62 0.37
N ILE A 14 6.90 13.42 0.96
CA ILE A 14 5.92 12.42 0.49
C ILE A 14 5.36 12.85 -0.86
N GLU A 15 4.96 14.12 -1.02
CA GLU A 15 4.49 14.67 -2.30
C GLU A 15 5.53 14.50 -3.40
N LYS A 16 6.80 14.79 -3.10
CA LYS A 16 7.88 14.58 -4.05
C LYS A 16 7.96 13.12 -4.53
N ILE A 17 7.80 12.15 -3.62
CA ILE A 17 7.78 10.72 -4.01
C ILE A 17 6.60 10.45 -4.94
N TYR A 18 5.41 11.00 -4.67
CA TYR A 18 4.25 10.85 -5.54
C TYR A 18 4.51 11.44 -6.93
N ASP A 19 5.11 12.63 -7.00
CA ASP A 19 5.48 13.26 -8.27
C ASP A 19 6.50 12.44 -9.06
N ASP A 20 7.52 11.92 -8.40
CA ASP A 20 8.53 11.05 -9.02
C ASP A 20 7.89 9.76 -9.58
N ILE A 21 6.90 9.18 -8.87
CA ILE A 21 6.16 8.00 -9.35
C ILE A 21 5.24 8.35 -10.52
N HIS A 22 4.54 9.50 -10.48
CA HIS A 22 3.73 9.96 -11.62
C HIS A 22 4.60 10.17 -12.85
N ALA A 23 5.77 10.78 -12.70
CA ALA A 23 6.72 10.94 -13.82
C ALA A 23 7.21 9.59 -14.36
N ALA A 24 7.43 8.61 -13.48
CA ALA A 24 7.82 7.26 -13.88
C ALA A 24 6.67 6.49 -14.57
N GLU A 25 5.42 6.70 -14.17
CA GLU A 25 4.24 6.16 -14.86
C GLU A 25 4.08 6.78 -16.25
N GLU A 26 4.21 8.10 -16.37
CA GLU A 26 4.09 8.87 -17.61
C GLU A 26 5.14 8.48 -18.65
N ASN A 27 6.36 8.13 -18.22
CA ASN A 27 7.43 7.64 -19.10
C ASN A 27 7.43 6.11 -19.31
N GLY A 28 6.47 5.39 -18.73
CA GLY A 28 6.30 3.95 -18.89
C GLY A 28 7.24 3.07 -18.04
N SER A 29 8.02 3.65 -17.12
CA SER A 29 8.92 2.87 -16.24
C SER A 29 8.24 2.36 -14.97
N GLN A 30 6.99 2.77 -14.70
CA GLN A 30 6.10 2.25 -13.64
C GLN A 30 4.76 1.83 -14.22
N THR A 31 4.04 0.99 -13.51
CA THR A 31 2.75 0.43 -13.92
C THR A 31 1.72 0.44 -12.79
N THR A 32 1.75 1.48 -11.97
CA THR A 32 0.79 1.69 -10.88
C THR A 32 -0.62 1.96 -11.42
N GLY A 33 -0.71 2.55 -12.61
CA GLY A 33 -1.95 3.04 -13.20
C GLY A 33 -2.42 4.35 -12.58
N TRP A 34 -1.59 5.03 -11.81
CA TRP A 34 -1.90 6.30 -11.18
C TRP A 34 -1.85 7.47 -12.16
N ILE A 35 -2.66 8.49 -11.91
CA ILE A 35 -2.80 9.65 -12.79
C ILE A 35 -2.48 10.92 -12.00
N ARG A 36 -1.53 11.68 -12.49
CA ARG A 36 -1.12 12.98 -11.90
C ARG A 36 -2.33 13.89 -11.73
N GLY A 37 -2.43 14.51 -10.55
CA GLY A 37 -3.54 15.39 -10.19
C GLY A 37 -4.85 14.68 -9.85
N VAL A 38 -4.91 13.34 -10.00
CA VAL A 38 -6.06 12.52 -9.61
C VAL A 38 -5.74 11.71 -8.35
N TYR A 39 -4.68 10.87 -8.41
CA TYR A 39 -4.29 10.03 -7.27
C TYR A 39 -2.88 9.44 -7.45
N PRO A 40 -2.08 9.32 -6.36
CA PRO A 40 -2.26 10.07 -5.11
C PRO A 40 -1.88 11.54 -5.27
N THR A 41 -2.42 12.40 -4.41
CA THR A 41 -2.13 13.84 -4.42
C THR A 41 -1.54 14.29 -3.08
N ARG A 42 -1.12 15.55 -2.99
CA ARG A 42 -0.70 16.17 -1.73
C ARG A 42 -1.80 16.04 -0.65
N GLU A 43 -3.06 16.21 -1.04
CA GLU A 43 -4.21 16.07 -0.16
C GLU A 43 -4.32 14.64 0.38
N THR A 44 -4.06 13.64 -0.45
CA THR A 44 -4.02 12.21 -0.02
C THR A 44 -3.03 12.03 1.14
N ALA A 45 -1.84 12.59 1.03
CA ALA A 45 -0.83 12.51 2.09
C ALA A 45 -1.24 13.33 3.33
N ARG A 46 -1.66 14.59 3.13
CA ARG A 46 -2.06 15.48 4.22
C ARG A 46 -3.18 14.88 5.06
N ASP A 47 -4.23 14.38 4.43
CA ASP A 47 -5.39 13.85 5.13
C ASP A 47 -5.05 12.57 5.90
N SER A 48 -4.16 11.73 5.35
CA SER A 48 -3.67 10.54 6.05
C SER A 48 -2.73 10.87 7.22
N ILE A 49 -1.92 11.94 7.11
CA ILE A 49 -1.13 12.46 8.23
C ILE A 49 -2.05 12.97 9.33
N LEU A 50 -3.10 13.73 8.98
CA LEU A 50 -4.06 14.27 9.95
C LEU A 50 -4.86 13.17 10.67
N ARG A 51 -5.21 12.08 9.97
CA ARG A 51 -5.82 10.90 10.59
C ARG A 51 -4.85 10.12 11.49
N GLY A 52 -3.53 10.30 11.31
CA GLY A 52 -2.51 9.61 12.06
C GLY A 52 -2.25 8.17 11.60
N ASP A 53 -2.61 7.84 10.36
CA ASP A 53 -2.45 6.51 9.75
C ASP A 53 -1.40 6.46 8.61
N MET A 54 -0.74 7.59 8.29
CA MET A 54 0.40 7.63 7.39
C MET A 54 1.69 7.25 8.11
N PHE A 55 2.45 6.37 7.49
CA PHE A 55 3.78 5.96 7.93
C PHE A 55 4.82 6.25 6.86
N VAL A 56 6.04 6.54 7.30
CA VAL A 56 7.19 6.78 6.41
C VAL A 56 8.33 5.82 6.72
N LEU A 57 9.09 5.50 5.67
CA LEU A 57 10.39 4.86 5.74
C LEU A 57 11.47 5.92 5.55
N GLU A 58 12.35 6.04 6.53
CA GLU A 58 13.45 7.00 6.59
C GLU A 58 14.80 6.27 6.64
N ASP A 59 15.69 6.62 5.74
CA ASP A 59 17.07 6.11 5.69
C ASP A 59 18.00 7.21 5.18
N GLY A 60 18.31 8.16 6.09
CA GLY A 60 18.95 9.44 5.79
C GLY A 60 17.95 10.49 5.28
N GLU A 61 17.05 10.10 4.39
CA GLU A 61 15.93 10.87 3.88
C GLU A 61 14.66 10.00 3.85
N ILE A 62 13.50 10.58 3.56
CA ILE A 62 12.26 9.80 3.38
C ILE A 62 12.28 9.15 2.01
N LEU A 63 12.28 7.81 1.99
CA LEU A 63 12.36 6.97 0.80
C LEU A 63 11.09 6.21 0.47
N GLY A 64 10.09 6.28 1.33
CA GLY A 64 8.80 5.64 1.09
C GLY A 64 7.75 6.06 2.09
N SER A 65 6.49 5.83 1.72
CA SER A 65 5.34 6.01 2.60
C SER A 65 4.25 4.98 2.33
N ALA A 66 3.38 4.79 3.30
CA ALA A 66 2.16 4.01 3.16
C ALA A 66 1.13 4.43 4.20
N VAL A 67 -0.15 4.13 3.93
CA VAL A 67 -1.23 4.27 4.89
C VAL A 67 -1.56 2.89 5.46
N ILE A 68 -1.62 2.79 6.79
CA ILE A 68 -1.96 1.56 7.52
C ILE A 68 -3.13 1.87 8.44
N ASN A 69 -4.27 1.23 8.18
CA ASN A 69 -5.49 1.44 8.97
C ASN A 69 -6.46 0.25 8.84
N GLN A 70 -7.70 0.43 9.28
CA GLN A 70 -8.79 -0.54 9.16
C GLN A 70 -9.90 -0.07 8.20
N ILE A 71 -9.63 0.93 7.36
CA ILE A 71 -10.61 1.46 6.41
C ILE A 71 -10.66 0.54 5.20
N LEU A 72 -11.81 -0.11 5.01
CA LEU A 72 -12.04 -0.97 3.84
C LEU A 72 -12.47 -0.11 2.66
N VAL A 73 -11.99 -0.45 1.46
CA VAL A 73 -12.46 0.15 0.22
C VAL A 73 -13.73 -0.55 -0.26
N ASP A 74 -14.62 0.17 -0.95
CA ASP A 74 -15.96 -0.32 -1.32
C ASP A 74 -15.91 -1.65 -2.09
N VAL A 75 -14.92 -1.81 -2.97
CA VAL A 75 -14.76 -3.02 -3.78
C VAL A 75 -14.38 -4.27 -2.97
N TYR A 76 -14.05 -4.13 -1.68
CA TYR A 76 -13.81 -5.27 -0.79
C TYR A 76 -15.11 -5.96 -0.39
N SER A 77 -16.25 -5.24 -0.45
CA SER A 77 -17.56 -5.81 -0.18
C SER A 77 -17.91 -6.87 -1.23
N GLY A 78 -18.26 -8.06 -0.78
CA GLY A 78 -18.61 -9.19 -1.66
C GLY A 78 -17.43 -9.90 -2.31
N ALA A 79 -16.19 -9.50 -2.06
CA ALA A 79 -15.04 -10.25 -2.51
C ALA A 79 -14.93 -11.60 -1.76
N PRO A 80 -14.38 -12.65 -2.41
CA PRO A 80 -14.34 -14.01 -1.86
C PRO A 80 -13.21 -14.16 -0.82
N TRP A 81 -13.20 -13.32 0.21
CA TRP A 81 -12.22 -13.40 1.29
C TRP A 81 -12.30 -14.75 1.98
N LYS A 82 -11.16 -15.34 2.26
CA LYS A 82 -11.07 -16.59 3.01
C LYS A 82 -11.24 -16.36 4.51
N PHE A 83 -10.79 -15.20 4.97
CA PHE A 83 -10.88 -14.78 6.36
C PHE A 83 -11.74 -13.50 6.41
N ASP A 84 -12.95 -13.63 6.91
CA ASP A 84 -13.90 -12.52 7.03
C ASP A 84 -14.10 -12.22 8.52
N THR A 85 -13.24 -11.36 9.05
CA THR A 85 -13.22 -10.94 10.44
C THR A 85 -13.31 -9.42 10.55
N GLU A 86 -13.68 -8.93 11.73
CA GLU A 86 -13.62 -7.48 12.02
C GLU A 86 -12.20 -6.99 12.30
N SER A 87 -11.24 -7.92 12.50
CA SER A 87 -9.84 -7.63 12.85
C SER A 87 -8.96 -7.51 11.61
N VAL A 88 -9.38 -6.66 10.67
CA VAL A 88 -8.69 -6.43 9.38
C VAL A 88 -7.76 -5.24 9.48
N CYS A 89 -6.53 -5.40 8.99
CA CYS A 89 -5.59 -4.32 8.74
C CYS A 89 -5.38 -4.16 7.23
N VAL A 90 -5.40 -2.94 6.72
CA VAL A 90 -5.24 -2.65 5.30
C VAL A 90 -4.01 -1.80 5.07
N LEU A 91 -3.22 -2.16 4.08
CA LEU A 91 -2.11 -1.38 3.56
C LEU A 91 -2.54 -0.67 2.29
N HIS A 92 -2.59 0.66 2.33
CA HIS A 92 -2.93 1.49 1.17
C HIS A 92 -1.73 2.30 0.71
N THR A 93 -1.68 2.62 -0.57
CA THR A 93 -0.76 3.61 -1.18
C THR A 93 0.70 3.40 -0.77
N LEU A 94 1.15 2.13 -0.75
CA LEU A 94 2.56 1.85 -0.53
C LEU A 94 3.39 2.35 -1.70
N VAL A 95 4.29 3.27 -1.40
CA VAL A 95 5.24 3.84 -2.36
C VAL A 95 6.68 3.75 -1.86
N ILE A 96 7.58 3.49 -2.78
CA ILE A 96 9.02 3.65 -2.59
C ILE A 96 9.51 4.60 -3.68
N ALA A 97 10.32 5.56 -3.30
CA ALA A 97 10.92 6.52 -4.22
C ALA A 97 11.63 5.78 -5.38
N PRO A 98 11.38 6.13 -6.66
CA PRO A 98 11.92 5.40 -7.80
C PRO A 98 13.44 5.22 -7.74
N GLN A 99 14.19 6.23 -7.28
CA GLN A 99 15.65 6.18 -7.11
C GLN A 99 16.12 5.17 -6.03
N ALA A 100 15.19 4.71 -5.17
CA ALA A 100 15.44 3.72 -4.13
C ALA A 100 14.90 2.31 -4.49
N ALA A 101 14.37 2.15 -5.71
CA ALA A 101 13.83 0.87 -6.17
C ALA A 101 14.90 -0.24 -6.18
N GLY A 102 14.48 -1.49 -6.00
CA GLY A 102 15.37 -2.65 -6.02
C GLY A 102 16.22 -2.85 -4.76
N ARG A 103 16.21 -1.93 -3.81
CA ARG A 103 17.02 -1.98 -2.57
C ARG A 103 16.33 -2.73 -1.40
N GLY A 104 15.19 -3.36 -1.67
CA GLY A 104 14.45 -4.15 -0.66
C GLY A 104 13.51 -3.35 0.24
N TYR A 105 13.40 -2.04 0.07
CA TYR A 105 12.58 -1.17 0.93
C TYR A 105 11.08 -1.50 0.90
N GLY A 106 10.54 -1.90 -0.27
CA GLY A 106 9.14 -2.34 -0.35
C GLY A 106 8.88 -3.59 0.50
N ARG A 107 9.79 -4.57 0.47
CA ARG A 107 9.73 -5.76 1.33
C ARG A 107 9.82 -5.38 2.82
N ALA A 108 10.73 -4.48 3.15
CA ALA A 108 10.90 -4.01 4.52
C ALA A 108 9.66 -3.27 5.04
N PHE A 109 9.00 -2.48 4.16
CA PHE A 109 7.76 -1.79 4.52
C PHE A 109 6.61 -2.76 4.77
N VAL A 110 6.46 -3.80 3.94
CA VAL A 110 5.44 -4.83 4.18
C VAL A 110 5.73 -5.60 5.47
N ALA A 111 7.00 -5.91 5.77
CA ALA A 111 7.35 -6.55 7.04
C ALA A 111 7.01 -5.66 8.26
N PHE A 112 7.24 -4.35 8.14
CA PHE A 112 6.81 -3.38 9.16
C PHE A 112 5.29 -3.37 9.33
N TYR A 113 4.52 -3.35 8.22
CA TYR A 113 3.07 -3.42 8.24
C TYR A 113 2.55 -4.69 8.93
N GLU A 114 3.12 -5.85 8.62
CA GLU A 114 2.77 -7.14 9.26
C GLU A 114 3.05 -7.13 10.76
N GLN A 115 4.19 -6.56 11.16
CA GLN A 115 4.55 -6.44 12.57
C GLN A 115 3.62 -5.45 13.29
N TRP A 116 3.32 -4.31 12.67
CA TRP A 116 2.38 -3.31 13.21
C TRP A 116 0.99 -3.92 13.42
N ALA A 117 0.48 -4.64 12.43
CA ALA A 117 -0.82 -5.30 12.51
C ALA A 117 -0.86 -6.34 13.64
N LYS A 118 0.22 -7.12 13.80
CA LYS A 118 0.34 -8.09 14.89
C LYS A 118 0.33 -7.43 16.27
N GLU A 119 1.00 -6.30 16.43
CA GLU A 119 1.05 -5.53 17.69
C GLU A 119 -0.29 -4.89 18.06
N HIS A 120 -1.20 -4.78 17.08
CA HIS A 120 -2.54 -4.21 17.26
C HIS A 120 -3.66 -5.27 17.23
N ASP A 121 -3.31 -6.56 17.31
CA ASP A 121 -4.26 -7.68 17.26
C ASP A 121 -5.15 -7.70 16.00
N LEU A 122 -4.57 -7.32 14.84
CA LEU A 122 -5.20 -7.29 13.53
C LEU A 122 -4.59 -8.35 12.59
N PRO A 123 -4.87 -9.64 12.79
CA PRO A 123 -4.19 -10.72 12.07
C PRO A 123 -4.61 -10.85 10.60
N GLU A 124 -5.72 -10.27 10.20
CA GLU A 124 -6.21 -10.31 8.83
C GLU A 124 -5.65 -9.14 8.03
N LEU A 125 -4.83 -9.44 7.03
CA LEU A 125 -4.13 -8.45 6.23
C LEU A 125 -4.73 -8.36 4.83
N ARG A 126 -5.08 -7.15 4.40
CA ARG A 126 -5.57 -6.89 3.04
C ARG A 126 -4.72 -5.84 2.35
N ILE A 127 -4.47 -6.08 1.08
CA ILE A 127 -3.76 -5.18 0.18
C ILE A 127 -4.49 -5.21 -1.16
N ASP A 128 -4.49 -4.10 -1.87
CA ASP A 128 -4.91 -4.06 -3.26
C ASP A 128 -3.82 -3.45 -4.15
N THR A 129 -3.86 -3.79 -5.43
CA THR A 129 -2.97 -3.21 -6.42
C THR A 129 -3.56 -3.31 -7.82
N ASN A 130 -3.13 -2.45 -8.74
CA ASN A 130 -3.53 -2.55 -10.14
C ASN A 130 -3.00 -3.86 -10.76
N ALA A 131 -3.84 -4.54 -11.54
CA ALA A 131 -3.47 -5.78 -12.24
C ALA A 131 -2.24 -5.62 -13.14
N ARG A 132 -1.99 -4.42 -13.68
CA ARG A 132 -0.81 -4.07 -14.47
C ARG A 132 0.47 -4.00 -13.64
N ASN A 133 0.38 -3.83 -12.32
CA ASN A 133 1.54 -3.70 -11.43
C ASN A 133 2.14 -5.08 -11.10
N ALA A 134 2.79 -5.68 -12.10
CA ALA A 134 3.40 -7.01 -11.98
C ALA A 134 4.46 -7.08 -10.87
N ALA A 135 5.19 -6.00 -10.63
CA ALA A 135 6.23 -5.93 -9.59
C ALA A 135 5.62 -6.03 -8.18
N ALA A 136 4.57 -5.26 -7.89
CA ALA A 136 3.88 -5.31 -6.60
C ALA A 136 3.20 -6.67 -6.39
N ARG A 137 2.52 -7.20 -7.40
CA ARG A 137 1.90 -8.54 -7.34
C ARG A 137 2.93 -9.63 -7.05
N ALA A 138 4.10 -9.58 -7.72
CA ALA A 138 5.17 -10.54 -7.48
C ALA A 138 5.75 -10.40 -6.06
N LEU A 139 5.91 -9.18 -5.55
CA LEU A 139 6.35 -8.91 -4.18
C LEU A 139 5.38 -9.52 -3.17
N TYR A 140 4.10 -9.20 -3.26
CA TYR A 140 3.08 -9.67 -2.30
C TYR A 140 2.94 -11.19 -2.32
N ARG A 141 2.95 -11.83 -3.51
CA ARG A 141 2.93 -13.30 -3.61
C ARG A 141 4.14 -13.95 -2.93
N LYS A 142 5.35 -13.39 -3.12
CA LYS A 142 6.57 -13.88 -2.43
C LYS A 142 6.49 -13.72 -0.91
N LEU A 143 5.71 -12.77 -0.41
CA LEU A 143 5.48 -12.54 1.01
C LEU A 143 4.29 -13.34 1.57
N GLY A 144 3.68 -14.20 0.74
CA GLY A 144 2.63 -15.13 1.16
C GLY A 144 1.21 -14.57 1.07
N TYR A 145 1.02 -13.40 0.46
CA TYR A 145 -0.32 -12.89 0.13
C TYR A 145 -0.92 -13.70 -1.03
N LYS A 146 -2.22 -13.98 -0.93
CA LYS A 146 -2.99 -14.67 -1.97
C LYS A 146 -3.88 -13.69 -2.71
N GLU A 147 -3.85 -13.74 -4.04
CA GLU A 147 -4.80 -13.00 -4.88
C GLU A 147 -6.17 -13.68 -4.77
N MET A 148 -7.16 -12.95 -4.28
CA MET A 148 -8.52 -13.46 -4.04
C MET A 148 -9.46 -13.15 -5.18
N ALA A 149 -9.33 -11.96 -5.79
CA ALA A 149 -10.14 -11.54 -6.92
C ALA A 149 -9.40 -10.48 -7.75
N VAL A 150 -9.87 -10.30 -8.99
CA VAL A 150 -9.58 -9.13 -9.82
C VAL A 150 -10.91 -8.47 -10.13
N VAL A 151 -11.09 -7.21 -9.71
CA VAL A 151 -12.36 -6.50 -9.78
C VAL A 151 -12.21 -5.28 -10.69
N PRO A 152 -12.93 -5.21 -11.83
CA PRO A 152 -12.98 -4.00 -12.64
C PRO A 152 -13.74 -2.90 -11.89
N THR A 153 -13.13 -1.72 -11.78
CA THR A 153 -13.69 -0.63 -10.98
C THR A 153 -13.22 0.75 -11.44
N THR A 154 -13.85 1.79 -10.94
CA THR A 154 -13.27 3.13 -10.82
C THR A 154 -12.65 3.22 -9.42
N PHE A 155 -11.32 3.36 -9.35
CA PHE A 155 -10.59 3.33 -8.09
C PHE A 155 -9.83 4.63 -7.85
N ASN A 156 -10.07 5.26 -6.71
CA ASN A 156 -9.48 6.57 -6.37
C ASN A 156 -9.68 7.63 -7.48
N GLY A 157 -10.87 7.66 -8.10
CA GLY A 157 -11.21 8.58 -9.19
C GLY A 157 -10.65 8.19 -10.57
N ILE A 158 -9.93 7.07 -10.67
CA ILE A 158 -9.36 6.56 -11.93
C ILE A 158 -10.27 5.48 -12.49
N PRO A 159 -10.89 5.67 -13.67
CA PRO A 159 -11.75 4.67 -14.29
C PRO A 159 -10.97 3.54 -14.97
N GLY A 160 -11.60 2.39 -15.15
CA GLY A 160 -11.03 1.27 -15.92
C GLY A 160 -9.87 0.57 -15.23
N VAL A 161 -9.84 0.59 -13.90
CA VAL A 161 -8.85 -0.14 -13.11
C VAL A 161 -9.32 -1.58 -12.90
N ASP A 162 -8.49 -2.55 -13.25
CA ASP A 162 -8.62 -3.92 -12.80
C ASP A 162 -7.84 -4.04 -11.47
N LEU A 163 -8.57 -4.04 -10.35
CA LEU A 163 -7.99 -4.06 -9.01
C LEU A 163 -7.83 -5.49 -8.52
N VAL A 164 -6.59 -5.87 -8.24
CA VAL A 164 -6.26 -7.17 -7.63
C VAL A 164 -6.39 -7.06 -6.13
N LEU A 165 -7.22 -7.89 -5.53
CA LEU A 165 -7.45 -7.97 -4.08
C LEU A 165 -6.61 -9.11 -3.50
N LEU A 166 -5.81 -8.81 -2.48
CA LEU A 166 -4.92 -9.78 -1.85
C LEU A 166 -5.19 -9.86 -0.35
N GLU A 167 -5.09 -11.08 0.19
CA GLU A 167 -5.17 -11.31 1.63
C GLU A 167 -4.02 -12.16 2.16
N LYS A 168 -3.72 -12.00 3.44
CA LYS A 168 -2.86 -12.87 4.24
C LYS A 168 -3.36 -12.88 5.68
N ASN A 169 -3.41 -14.05 6.30
CA ASN A 169 -3.72 -14.16 7.73
C ASN A 169 -2.46 -14.56 8.51
N LEU A 170 -2.09 -13.74 9.50
CA LEU A 170 -0.88 -13.95 10.31
C LEU A 170 -0.97 -15.18 11.23
N ASN A 171 -2.17 -15.64 11.53
CA ASN A 171 -2.41 -16.83 12.38
C ASN A 171 -2.53 -18.13 11.58
N ALA A 172 -2.70 -18.06 10.24
CA ALA A 172 -2.94 -19.25 9.40
C ALA A 172 -1.73 -20.20 9.29
N PHE A 173 -0.56 -19.79 9.80
CA PHE A 173 0.69 -20.56 9.78
C PHE A 173 1.24 -20.86 11.17
N ARG A 174 0.44 -20.82 12.24
CA ARG A 174 0.86 -21.44 13.50
C ARG A 174 0.63 -22.95 13.39
N PRO A 175 1.69 -23.79 13.32
CA PRO A 175 1.51 -25.20 13.58
C PRO A 175 1.02 -25.36 15.02
N ALA A 176 0.06 -26.25 15.21
CA ALA A 176 -0.47 -26.63 16.51
C ALA A 176 0.63 -27.23 17.39
#